data_694b5a2d0acc59b875d70cca3e9cbca9
#
_entry.id   694b5a2d0acc59b875d70cca3e9cbca9
#
_cell.length_a   1.000
_cell.length_b   1.000
_cell.length_c   1.000
_cell.angle_alpha   90.00
_cell.angle_beta   90.00
_cell.angle_gamma   90.00
#
_symmetry.space_group_name_H-M   'P 1'
#
loop_
_entity.id
_entity.type
_entity.pdbx_description
1 polymer ?
#
loop_
_entity_poly.entity_id
_entity_poly.type
_entity_poly.pdbx_seq_one_letter_code
_entity_poly.pdbx_strand_id
1 'polypeptide(L)'
;MPMRFKWIKGLLPAVWLCTACAGLHHAPRVAAPPCVLRAADSVGTVTEWTAEIHFARADFTGICVLRRTAGGAAGTVVNEFGVRAFDFTYDAQHRRVQLAQIMPMLDKWYIRRTLRRDWCALLEQLCDTTQADYRNARRNIDYRLTLLPPAAHATPQ
;
A
#
# COMPACT_ATOMS: atom_id res chain seq x y z
N MET A 1 -34.82 57.71 55.03
CA MET A 1 -33.47 57.44 55.61
C MET A 1 -32.62 56.86 54.50
N PRO A 2 -31.61 57.60 54.05
CA PRO A 2 -30.78 57.11 52.93
C PRO A 2 -29.49 56.48 53.47
N MET A 3 -29.22 55.22 53.06
CA MET A 3 -27.93 54.60 53.30
C MET A 3 -26.99 54.88 52.14
N ARG A 4 -25.90 55.56 52.52
CA ARG A 4 -24.80 55.93 51.62
C ARG A 4 -23.94 54.67 51.29
N PHE A 5 -23.81 54.30 50.06
CA PHE A 5 -22.86 53.29 49.64
C PHE A 5 -21.55 53.93 49.17
N LYS A 6 -20.48 53.60 49.87
CA LYS A 6 -19.13 54.12 49.60
C LYS A 6 -18.51 53.42 48.41
N TRP A 7 -18.05 54.18 47.44
CA TRP A 7 -17.20 53.75 46.34
C TRP A 7 -15.82 53.28 46.86
N ILE A 8 -15.48 52.03 46.63
CA ILE A 8 -14.10 51.55 46.79
C ILE A 8 -13.53 51.41 45.40
N LYS A 9 -12.59 52.31 45.06
CA LYS A 9 -11.76 52.22 43.87
C LYS A 9 -10.69 51.17 44.15
N GLY A 10 -10.89 49.95 43.58
CA GLY A 10 -9.88 48.88 43.51
C GLY A 10 -9.22 48.86 42.17
N LEU A 11 -7.96 49.24 42.10
CA LEU A 11 -7.07 49.09 40.97
C LEU A 11 -6.89 47.59 40.71
N LEU A 12 -7.32 47.08 39.53
CA LEU A 12 -6.95 45.76 39.04
C LEU A 12 -5.78 45.89 38.06
N PRO A 13 -4.64 45.27 38.32
CA PRO A 13 -3.58 45.22 37.33
C PRO A 13 -4.00 44.25 36.21
N ALA A 14 -3.99 44.75 34.99
CA ALA A 14 -4.18 43.98 33.79
C ALA A 14 -2.99 43.03 33.60
N VAL A 15 -3.17 41.76 33.96
CA VAL A 15 -2.23 40.70 33.61
C VAL A 15 -2.46 40.33 32.14
N TRP A 16 -1.60 40.79 31.26
CA TRP A 16 -1.51 40.34 29.88
C TRP A 16 -0.91 38.94 29.88
N LEU A 17 -1.76 37.94 29.84
CA LEU A 17 -1.38 36.58 29.49
C LEU A 17 -1.16 36.52 27.97
N CYS A 18 0.08 36.71 27.54
CA CYS A 18 0.52 36.30 26.20
C CYS A 18 0.48 34.78 26.11
N THR A 19 -0.66 34.23 25.71
CA THR A 19 -0.72 32.87 25.21
C THR A 19 0.01 32.84 23.86
N ALA A 20 1.31 32.54 23.90
CA ALA A 20 2.06 32.14 22.75
C ALA A 20 1.48 30.79 22.30
N CYS A 21 0.52 30.81 21.35
CA CYS A 21 0.18 29.65 20.55
C CYS A 21 1.43 29.27 19.77
N ALA A 22 2.25 28.39 20.33
CA ALA A 22 3.22 27.62 19.57
C ALA A 22 2.43 26.79 18.60
N GLY A 23 2.17 27.33 17.41
CA GLY A 23 1.68 26.60 16.28
C GLY A 23 2.68 25.48 16.00
N LEU A 24 2.32 24.27 16.39
CA LEU A 24 2.94 23.06 15.88
C LEU A 24 2.74 23.09 14.36
N HIS A 25 3.69 23.72 13.66
CA HIS A 25 3.84 23.52 12.25
C HIS A 25 4.11 22.02 12.05
N HIS A 26 3.04 21.25 11.88
CA HIS A 26 3.14 19.96 11.22
C HIS A 26 3.70 20.29 9.83
N ALA A 27 5.02 20.18 9.70
CA ALA A 27 5.62 20.13 8.38
C ALA A 27 4.81 19.07 7.60
N PRO A 28 4.32 19.40 6.39
CA PRO A 28 3.63 18.41 5.58
C PRO A 28 4.61 17.25 5.45
N ARG A 29 4.20 16.10 6.01
CA ARG A 29 4.95 14.86 5.84
C ARG A 29 4.92 14.62 4.35
N VAL A 30 6.00 14.99 3.66
CA VAL A 30 6.19 14.62 2.26
C VAL A 30 6.13 13.11 2.28
N ALA A 31 4.99 12.57 1.84
CA ALA A 31 4.84 11.14 1.72
C ALA A 31 5.99 10.68 0.83
N ALA A 32 6.85 9.82 1.37
CA ALA A 32 7.87 9.20 0.54
C ALA A 32 7.19 8.70 -0.73
N PRO A 33 7.76 8.96 -1.92
CA PRO A 33 7.15 8.50 -3.15
C PRO A 33 6.89 7.00 -3.00
N PRO A 34 5.69 6.52 -3.35
CA PRO A 34 5.37 5.11 -3.23
C PRO A 34 6.42 4.35 -4.05
N CYS A 35 7.27 3.62 -3.35
CA CYS A 35 8.27 2.79 -3.98
C CYS A 35 7.53 1.63 -4.65
N VAL A 36 7.67 1.49 -5.94
CA VAL A 36 7.14 0.37 -6.70
C VAL A 36 8.32 -0.30 -7.34
N LEU A 37 8.73 -1.40 -6.73
CA LEU A 37 9.88 -2.17 -7.18
C LEU A 37 11.23 -1.48 -6.87
N ARG A 38 12.31 -2.23 -7.02
CA ARG A 38 13.66 -1.75 -6.74
C ARG A 38 13.91 -0.40 -7.40
N ALA A 39 14.44 0.55 -6.64
CA ALA A 39 14.79 1.87 -7.17
C ALA A 39 15.75 1.79 -8.37
N ALA A 40 16.57 0.74 -8.43
CA ALA A 40 17.52 0.46 -9.51
C ALA A 40 16.86 -0.06 -10.80
N ASP A 41 15.59 -0.52 -10.74
CA ASP A 41 14.94 -1.08 -11.92
C ASP A 41 14.52 0.03 -12.89
N SER A 42 14.87 -0.10 -14.14
CA SER A 42 14.40 0.78 -15.22
C SER A 42 12.95 0.46 -15.61
N VAL A 43 12.27 1.43 -16.22
CA VAL A 43 10.95 1.17 -16.82
C VAL A 43 11.09 0.05 -17.86
N GLY A 44 10.19 -0.92 -17.81
CA GLY A 44 10.21 -2.10 -18.66
C GLY A 44 10.86 -3.33 -18.02
N THR A 45 11.60 -3.19 -16.92
CA THR A 45 12.17 -4.33 -16.19
C THR A 45 11.06 -5.29 -15.78
N VAL A 46 11.26 -6.57 -16.05
CA VAL A 46 10.37 -7.67 -15.69
C VAL A 46 11.01 -8.48 -14.57
N THR A 47 10.23 -8.76 -13.55
CA THR A 47 10.62 -9.61 -12.42
C THR A 47 9.58 -10.68 -12.20
N GLU A 48 10.02 -11.85 -11.76
CA GLU A 48 9.15 -12.99 -11.45
C GLU A 48 9.17 -13.25 -9.96
N TRP A 49 8.00 -13.53 -9.42
CA TRP A 49 7.80 -13.73 -7.99
C TRP A 49 6.97 -14.98 -7.77
N THR A 50 7.36 -15.84 -6.84
CA THR A 50 6.44 -16.84 -6.32
C THR A 50 5.32 -16.12 -5.58
N ALA A 51 4.07 -16.45 -5.87
CA ALA A 51 2.90 -15.91 -5.21
C ALA A 51 2.20 -17.02 -4.42
N GLU A 52 2.14 -16.87 -3.11
CA GLU A 52 1.43 -17.76 -2.20
C GLU A 52 0.30 -16.98 -1.53
N ILE A 53 -0.92 -17.52 -1.58
CA ILE A 53 -2.09 -16.92 -0.95
C ILE A 53 -2.80 -18.01 -0.15
N HIS A 54 -2.77 -17.88 1.17
CA HIS A 54 -3.42 -18.81 2.08
C HIS A 54 -4.77 -18.26 2.52
N PHE A 55 -5.81 -19.02 2.25
CA PHE A 55 -7.17 -18.75 2.71
C PHE A 55 -7.52 -19.69 3.86
N ALA A 56 -8.59 -19.41 4.58
CA ALA A 56 -9.03 -20.28 5.68
C ALA A 56 -9.31 -21.74 5.25
N ARG A 57 -9.57 -22.03 3.98
CA ARG A 57 -9.97 -23.34 3.46
C ARG A 57 -9.31 -23.73 2.13
N ALA A 58 -8.37 -22.96 1.63
CA ALA A 58 -7.73 -23.22 0.34
C ALA A 58 -6.40 -22.46 0.27
N ASP A 59 -5.48 -23.02 -0.47
CA ASP A 59 -4.20 -22.41 -0.77
C ASP A 59 -4.11 -22.16 -2.27
N PHE A 60 -3.51 -21.05 -2.64
CA PHE A 60 -3.15 -20.73 -4.00
C PHE A 60 -1.65 -20.55 -4.06
N THR A 61 -1.02 -21.28 -4.97
CA THR A 61 0.39 -21.12 -5.31
C THR A 61 0.52 -20.83 -6.78
N GLY A 62 1.42 -19.92 -7.13
CA GLY A 62 1.61 -19.53 -8.51
C GLY A 62 2.78 -18.59 -8.71
N ILE A 63 2.83 -17.98 -9.87
CA ILE A 63 3.86 -17.02 -10.27
C ILE A 63 3.19 -15.70 -10.58
N CYS A 64 3.75 -14.63 -10.03
CA CYS A 64 3.43 -13.26 -10.38
C CYS A 64 4.55 -12.72 -11.27
N VAL A 65 4.25 -12.49 -12.54
CA VAL A 65 5.13 -11.77 -13.45
C VAL A 65 4.80 -10.30 -13.36
N LEU A 66 5.78 -9.48 -13.03
CA LEU A 66 5.59 -8.08 -12.75
C LEU A 66 6.54 -7.23 -13.60
N ARG A 67 5.99 -6.26 -14.32
CA ARG A 67 6.73 -5.32 -15.16
C ARG A 67 6.61 -3.91 -14.60
N ARG A 68 7.75 -3.25 -14.44
CA ARG A 68 7.78 -1.83 -14.06
C ARG A 68 7.26 -0.94 -15.20
N THR A 69 6.38 -0.01 -14.86
CA THR A 69 5.88 1.04 -15.77
C THR A 69 6.30 2.42 -15.27
N ALA A 70 6.17 3.45 -16.10
CA ALA A 70 6.50 4.83 -15.71
C ALA A 70 5.68 5.32 -14.50
N GLY A 71 4.43 4.87 -14.36
CA GLY A 71 3.53 5.29 -13.27
C GLY A 71 3.35 4.26 -12.16
N GLY A 72 4.06 3.11 -12.21
CA GLY A 72 3.87 2.05 -11.23
C GLY A 72 4.30 0.69 -11.74
N ALA A 73 3.38 -0.26 -11.77
CA ALA A 73 3.65 -1.63 -12.24
C ALA A 73 2.42 -2.23 -12.93
N ALA A 74 2.66 -3.18 -13.81
CA ALA A 74 1.64 -4.04 -14.38
C ALA A 74 2.10 -5.49 -14.29
N GLY A 75 1.18 -6.42 -14.10
CA GLY A 75 1.56 -7.81 -14.00
C GLY A 75 0.41 -8.78 -14.18
N THR A 76 0.78 -10.05 -14.19
CA THR A 76 -0.12 -11.18 -14.31
C THR A 76 0.20 -12.18 -13.21
N VAL A 77 -0.83 -12.74 -12.60
CA VAL A 77 -0.72 -13.86 -11.67
C VAL A 77 -1.26 -15.11 -12.35
N VAL A 78 -0.42 -16.14 -12.41
CA VAL A 78 -0.78 -17.45 -12.93
C VAL A 78 -0.65 -18.50 -11.83
N ASN A 79 -1.48 -19.52 -11.83
CA ASN A 79 -1.34 -20.62 -10.88
C ASN A 79 -0.23 -21.61 -11.31
N GLU A 80 0.03 -22.61 -10.49
CA GLU A 80 1.02 -23.67 -10.77
C GLU A 80 0.76 -24.46 -12.06
N PHE A 81 -0.48 -24.45 -12.58
CA PHE A 81 -0.86 -25.08 -13.86
C PHE A 81 -0.74 -24.12 -15.05
N GLY A 82 -0.21 -22.91 -14.86
CA GLY A 82 -0.10 -21.90 -15.90
C GLY A 82 -1.42 -21.21 -16.24
N VAL A 83 -2.49 -21.46 -15.48
CA VAL A 83 -3.78 -20.80 -15.70
C VAL A 83 -3.74 -19.39 -15.07
N ARG A 84 -4.10 -18.39 -15.88
CA ARG A 84 -4.19 -17.01 -15.44
C ARG A 84 -5.27 -16.85 -14.37
N ALA A 85 -4.87 -16.37 -13.19
CA ALA A 85 -5.79 -16.02 -12.12
C ALA A 85 -6.37 -14.62 -12.32
N PHE A 86 -5.51 -13.64 -12.58
CA PHE A 86 -5.87 -12.25 -12.91
C PHE A 86 -4.68 -11.47 -13.43
N ASP A 87 -4.99 -10.41 -14.17
CA ASP A 87 -4.04 -9.34 -14.51
C ASP A 87 -4.28 -8.14 -13.60
N PHE A 88 -3.24 -7.34 -13.40
CA PHE A 88 -3.35 -6.11 -12.61
C PHE A 88 -2.48 -4.98 -13.17
N THR A 89 -2.92 -3.76 -12.89
CA THR A 89 -2.12 -2.54 -13.05
C THR A 89 -2.13 -1.79 -11.74
N TYR A 90 -0.96 -1.40 -11.27
CA TYR A 90 -0.77 -0.59 -10.07
C TYR A 90 -0.34 0.82 -10.47
N ASP A 91 -1.13 1.80 -10.04
CA ASP A 91 -0.85 3.22 -10.13
C ASP A 91 -0.24 3.68 -8.81
N ALA A 92 1.04 4.03 -8.83
CA ALA A 92 1.79 4.44 -7.66
C ALA A 92 1.36 5.82 -7.14
N GLN A 93 1.01 6.74 -8.04
CA GLN A 93 0.60 8.09 -7.66
C GLN A 93 -0.74 8.09 -6.91
N HIS A 94 -1.69 7.30 -7.37
CA HIS A 94 -3.01 7.19 -6.75
C HIS A 94 -3.14 6.02 -5.77
N ARG A 95 -2.07 5.24 -5.58
CA ARG A 95 -2.03 4.05 -4.72
C ARG A 95 -3.22 3.13 -5.01
N ARG A 96 -3.40 2.76 -6.26
CA ARG A 96 -4.57 2.06 -6.73
C ARG A 96 -4.23 0.89 -7.63
N VAL A 97 -4.83 -0.27 -7.33
CA VAL A 97 -4.78 -1.45 -8.19
C VAL A 97 -6.07 -1.55 -9.02
N GLN A 98 -5.92 -1.77 -10.31
CA GLN A 98 -6.98 -2.18 -11.22
C GLN A 98 -6.76 -3.64 -11.58
N LEU A 99 -7.83 -4.43 -11.58
CA LEU A 99 -7.80 -5.86 -11.94
C LEU A 99 -8.49 -6.06 -13.29
N ALA A 100 -7.86 -6.88 -14.13
CA ALA A 100 -8.38 -7.29 -15.43
C ALA A 100 -8.25 -8.81 -15.58
N GLN A 101 -8.88 -9.38 -16.57
CA GLN A 101 -8.78 -10.82 -16.95
C GLN A 101 -8.91 -11.77 -15.74
N ILE A 102 -9.83 -11.47 -14.83
CA ILE A 102 -10.03 -12.26 -13.61
C ILE A 102 -10.75 -13.57 -13.97
N MET A 103 -10.21 -14.69 -13.48
CA MET A 103 -10.85 -15.99 -13.66
C MET A 103 -12.25 -16.00 -13.02
N PRO A 104 -13.25 -16.71 -13.62
CA PRO A 104 -14.66 -16.60 -13.22
C PRO A 104 -14.94 -16.89 -11.74
N MET A 105 -14.21 -17.81 -11.11
CA MET A 105 -14.39 -18.16 -9.71
C MET A 105 -13.97 -17.00 -8.76
N LEU A 106 -13.01 -16.15 -9.16
CA LEU A 106 -12.56 -15.00 -8.42
C LEU A 106 -13.35 -13.71 -8.77
N ASP A 107 -14.14 -13.75 -9.85
CA ASP A 107 -14.87 -12.58 -10.37
C ASP A 107 -16.17 -12.30 -9.62
N LYS A 108 -16.08 -12.22 -8.28
CA LYS A 108 -17.16 -11.77 -7.39
C LYS A 108 -16.83 -10.38 -6.87
N TRP A 109 -17.83 -9.49 -6.80
CA TRP A 109 -17.61 -8.10 -6.41
C TRP A 109 -16.84 -7.93 -5.07
N TYR A 110 -17.14 -8.77 -4.08
CA TYR A 110 -16.48 -8.75 -2.77
C TYR A 110 -15.05 -9.31 -2.81
N ILE A 111 -14.77 -10.30 -3.68
CA ILE A 111 -13.42 -10.81 -3.93
C ILE A 111 -12.60 -9.75 -4.64
N ARG A 112 -13.10 -9.17 -5.73
CA ARG A 112 -12.43 -8.10 -6.47
C ARG A 112 -12.06 -6.91 -5.57
N ARG A 113 -13.00 -6.51 -4.69
CA ARG A 113 -12.76 -5.41 -3.75
C ARG A 113 -11.67 -5.74 -2.74
N THR A 114 -11.69 -6.95 -2.18
CA THR A 114 -10.67 -7.42 -1.24
C THR A 114 -9.32 -7.53 -1.92
N LEU A 115 -9.26 -8.23 -3.05
CA LEU A 115 -8.04 -8.47 -3.80
C LEU A 115 -7.36 -7.16 -4.24
N ARG A 116 -8.12 -6.17 -4.75
CA ARG A 116 -7.57 -4.86 -5.11
C ARG A 116 -6.88 -4.16 -3.94
N ARG A 117 -7.52 -4.17 -2.78
CA ARG A 117 -6.97 -3.51 -1.59
C ARG A 117 -5.75 -4.25 -1.06
N ASP A 118 -5.86 -5.57 -0.93
CA ASP A 118 -4.82 -6.40 -0.34
C ASP A 118 -3.60 -6.46 -1.27
N TRP A 119 -3.83 -6.52 -2.60
CA TRP A 119 -2.76 -6.48 -3.60
C TRP A 119 -2.05 -5.11 -3.63
N CYS A 120 -2.80 -4.02 -3.44
CA CYS A 120 -2.20 -2.70 -3.31
C CYS A 120 -1.24 -2.63 -2.12
N ALA A 121 -1.68 -3.08 -0.94
CA ALA A 121 -0.85 -3.09 0.26
C ALA A 121 0.38 -3.99 0.14
N LEU A 122 0.26 -5.11 -0.60
CA LEU A 122 1.36 -6.02 -0.87
C LEU A 122 2.40 -5.40 -1.81
N LEU A 123 1.95 -4.78 -2.92
CA LEU A 123 2.83 -4.14 -3.89
C LEU A 123 3.58 -2.92 -3.30
N GLU A 124 2.97 -2.21 -2.36
CA GLU A 124 3.62 -1.12 -1.64
C GLU A 124 4.82 -1.57 -0.79
N GLN A 125 4.89 -2.84 -0.44
CA GLN A 125 6.01 -3.41 0.32
C GLN A 125 7.18 -3.85 -0.57
N LEU A 126 6.99 -3.92 -1.89
CA LEU A 126 8.03 -4.40 -2.83
C LEU A 126 9.12 -3.36 -3.11
N CYS A 127 9.55 -2.63 -2.08
CA CYS A 127 10.62 -1.66 -2.16
C CYS A 127 11.95 -2.30 -1.75
N ASP A 128 12.83 -2.55 -2.70
CA ASP A 128 14.18 -3.08 -2.46
C ASP A 128 14.22 -4.37 -1.62
N THR A 129 13.11 -5.11 -1.60
CA THR A 129 12.98 -6.37 -0.88
C THR A 129 12.91 -7.55 -1.86
N THR A 130 13.31 -8.72 -1.39
CA THR A 130 13.15 -9.99 -2.10
C THR A 130 11.90 -10.75 -1.64
N GLN A 131 11.20 -10.23 -0.64
CA GLN A 131 9.99 -10.84 -0.10
C GLN A 131 9.05 -9.75 0.42
N ALA A 132 7.76 -9.93 0.19
CA ALA A 132 6.71 -9.11 0.77
C ALA A 132 5.62 -10.03 1.34
N ASP A 133 5.18 -9.72 2.56
CA ASP A 133 4.14 -10.46 3.27
C ASP A 133 3.02 -9.49 3.66
N TYR A 134 1.77 -9.85 3.40
CA TYR A 134 0.62 -9.07 3.82
C TYR A 134 -0.47 -9.97 4.40
N ARG A 135 -0.99 -9.62 5.58
CA ARG A 135 -2.08 -10.35 6.23
C ARG A 135 -3.35 -9.53 6.29
N ASN A 136 -4.42 -10.06 5.72
CA ASN A 136 -5.77 -9.55 5.90
C ASN A 136 -6.44 -10.27 7.07
N ALA A 137 -6.26 -9.76 8.30
CA ALA A 137 -6.79 -10.37 9.51
C ALA A 137 -8.32 -10.52 9.52
N ARG A 138 -9.05 -9.58 8.87
CA ARG A 138 -10.53 -9.62 8.83
C ARG A 138 -11.09 -10.80 8.03
N ARG A 139 -10.33 -11.27 7.03
CA ARG A 139 -10.73 -12.35 6.14
C ARG A 139 -9.90 -13.61 6.31
N ASN A 140 -8.92 -13.56 7.21
CA ASN A 140 -7.94 -14.62 7.44
C ASN A 140 -7.30 -15.08 6.11
N ILE A 141 -6.71 -14.09 5.42
CA ILE A 141 -5.97 -14.32 4.17
C ILE A 141 -4.55 -13.83 4.37
N ASP A 142 -3.59 -14.68 4.10
CA ASP A 142 -2.17 -14.36 4.11
C ASP A 142 -1.63 -14.37 2.68
N TYR A 143 -0.89 -13.34 2.32
CA TYR A 143 -0.27 -13.18 1.02
C TYR A 143 1.24 -13.14 1.19
N ARG A 144 1.97 -13.85 0.34
CA ARG A 144 3.42 -13.78 0.24
C ARG A 144 3.85 -13.69 -1.21
N LEU A 145 4.77 -12.77 -1.48
CA LEU A 145 5.52 -12.71 -2.72
C LEU A 145 7.00 -12.90 -2.41
N THR A 146 7.67 -13.83 -3.11
CA THR A 146 9.11 -14.06 -2.99
C THR A 146 9.73 -13.94 -4.37
N LEU A 147 10.76 -13.08 -4.48
CA LEU A 147 11.45 -12.83 -5.73
C LEU A 147 12.15 -14.11 -6.22
N LEU A 148 11.86 -14.51 -7.45
CA LEU A 148 12.60 -15.57 -8.10
C LEU A 148 13.93 -15.02 -8.65
N PRO A 149 15.03 -15.74 -8.48
CA PRO A 149 16.28 -15.35 -9.12
C PRO A 149 16.06 -15.32 -10.63
N PRO A 150 16.69 -14.37 -11.35
CA PRO A 150 16.60 -14.37 -12.81
C PRO A 150 17.07 -15.73 -13.33
N ALA A 151 16.23 -16.34 -14.18
CA ALA A 151 16.58 -17.60 -14.80
C ALA A 151 17.94 -17.41 -15.50
N ALA A 152 18.95 -18.17 -15.07
CA ALA A 152 20.21 -18.22 -15.77
C ALA A 152 19.89 -18.72 -17.18
N HIS A 153 19.89 -17.80 -18.15
CA HIS A 153 19.75 -18.20 -19.55
C HIS A 153 20.90 -19.15 -19.84
N ALA A 154 20.58 -20.44 -19.94
CA ALA A 154 21.51 -21.42 -20.45
C ALA A 154 21.94 -20.92 -21.84
N THR A 155 23.18 -20.47 -21.94
CA THR A 155 23.80 -20.13 -23.24
C THR A 155 23.67 -21.39 -24.08
N PRO A 156 23.00 -21.37 -25.24
CA PRO A 156 22.99 -22.53 -26.11
C PRO A 156 24.44 -22.78 -26.56
N GLN A 157 24.94 -23.97 -26.25
CA GLN A 157 26.21 -24.49 -26.78
C GLN A 157 26.08 -24.82 -28.24
#